data_009763ea7dba2baec05ab72f8067be34
#
_entry.id   009763ea7dba2baec05ab72f8067be34
#
_cell.length_a   1.000
_cell.length_b   1.000
_cell.length_c   1.000
_cell.angle_alpha   90.00
_cell.angle_beta   90.00
_cell.angle_gamma   90.00
#
_symmetry.space_group_name_H-M   'P 1'
#
loop_
_entity.id
_entity.type
_entity.pdbx_description
1 polymer ?
#
loop_
_entity_poly.entity_id
_entity_poly.type
_entity_poly.pdbx_seq_one_letter_code
_entity_poly.pdbx_strand_id
1 'polypeptide(L)'
;MEQMKIQPEDWKEDYKEFDEATEKFYKGEMDAKTYKGISGGFGSYAQRGGNASMLRLRMSGGVMDLAKLKFIADAIETYHIKRVHLTTCQTLQFHDLDEATVKTLAVEALKCGIVTRGGGGDFPRNVTVSPLSGIEKGEYFNVLPWALAAADYLMTYIKGPKLPRKLKVGFSNTPANLTHATFRDLGFAAREDGTFDVYSAGGLGNNPAFGVKVAEKVEKDQILYYIEAMHQMFLAYGNYENRAKARSRYMQQTLGGAEKYKEAFWEKLKEVREMGKNLTLTLPEAEVGCEAEAGCDASTAVFTNSGRNRVYTQKQPGLYSVHCHPVGGTPDPSLFVNLYKAICEIPGAELRLCPDESFYVINCREEDLEAVLHVTEDSAKTIFEESVACIGAHVCQPVSYTHLTLPTTERV
;
A
#
# COMPACT_ATOMS: atom_id res chain seq x y z
N MET A 1 -2.63 24.12 11.11
CA MET A 1 -3.73 23.35 10.52
C MET A 1 -3.89 22.09 11.34
N GLU A 2 -5.02 21.92 12.01
CA GLU A 2 -5.37 20.59 12.49
C GLU A 2 -5.34 19.67 11.27
N GLN A 3 -4.42 18.72 11.25
CA GLN A 3 -4.37 17.74 10.19
C GLN A 3 -5.71 17.02 10.23
N MET A 4 -6.49 17.11 9.17
CA MET A 4 -7.75 16.39 9.05
C MET A 4 -7.42 14.89 9.01
N LYS A 5 -7.27 14.27 10.18
CA LYS A 5 -7.39 12.82 10.29
C LYS A 5 -8.83 12.50 9.93
N ILE A 6 -9.04 11.95 8.75
CA ILE A 6 -10.35 11.48 8.32
C ILE A 6 -10.75 10.37 9.28
N GLN A 7 -11.79 10.64 10.08
CA GLN A 7 -12.30 9.62 10.98
C GLN A 7 -13.03 8.55 10.15
N PRO A 8 -12.83 7.26 10.44
CA PRO A 8 -13.50 6.18 9.72
C PRO A 8 -15.03 6.32 9.69
N GLU A 9 -15.61 6.89 10.74
CA GLU A 9 -17.04 7.16 10.87
C GLU A 9 -17.59 8.08 9.76
N ASP A 10 -16.76 9.02 9.26
CA ASP A 10 -17.12 9.96 8.19
C ASP A 10 -17.43 9.26 6.86
N TRP A 11 -17.03 8.01 6.74
CA TRP A 11 -17.21 7.20 5.54
C TRP A 11 -18.43 6.30 5.58
N LYS A 12 -19.04 6.09 6.74
CA LYS A 12 -20.12 5.11 6.91
C LYS A 12 -21.30 5.34 5.97
N GLU A 13 -21.67 6.60 5.76
CA GLU A 13 -22.77 6.95 4.88
C GLU A 13 -22.49 6.60 3.41
N ASP A 14 -21.24 6.72 2.97
CA ASP A 14 -20.82 6.41 1.60
C ASP A 14 -21.11 4.93 1.25
N TYR A 15 -21.06 4.02 2.24
CA TYR A 15 -21.25 2.59 2.01
C TYR A 15 -22.68 2.20 1.69
N LYS A 16 -23.66 3.08 1.87
CA LYS A 16 -25.05 2.85 1.42
C LYS A 16 -25.14 2.67 -0.09
N GLU A 17 -24.38 3.47 -0.86
CA GLU A 17 -24.30 3.32 -2.31
C GLU A 17 -23.74 1.94 -2.69
N PHE A 18 -22.75 1.47 -1.96
CA PHE A 18 -22.14 0.16 -2.18
C PHE A 18 -23.12 -0.97 -1.85
N ASP A 19 -23.86 -0.86 -0.73
CA ASP A 19 -24.85 -1.83 -0.30
C ASP A 19 -25.96 -2.00 -1.35
N GLU A 20 -26.56 -0.88 -1.78
CA GLU A 20 -27.62 -0.88 -2.78
C GLU A 20 -27.15 -1.44 -4.14
N ALA A 21 -25.95 -1.04 -4.57
CA ALA A 21 -25.38 -1.54 -5.83
C ALA A 21 -25.08 -3.03 -5.77
N THR A 22 -24.58 -3.51 -4.63
CA THR A 22 -24.27 -4.92 -4.41
C THR A 22 -25.55 -5.76 -4.41
N GLU A 23 -26.58 -5.31 -3.72
CA GLU A 23 -27.89 -5.97 -3.69
C GLU A 23 -28.50 -6.10 -5.09
N LYS A 24 -28.52 -5.00 -5.88
CA LYS A 24 -29.02 -5.01 -7.26
C LYS A 24 -28.23 -5.94 -8.16
N PHE A 25 -26.91 -5.99 -7.99
CA PHE A 25 -26.05 -6.87 -8.78
C PHE A 25 -26.35 -8.36 -8.50
N TYR A 26 -26.43 -8.75 -7.23
CA TYR A 26 -26.69 -10.14 -6.86
C TYR A 26 -28.14 -10.58 -7.17
N LYS A 27 -29.11 -9.66 -7.23
CA LYS A 27 -30.46 -9.91 -7.74
C LYS A 27 -30.56 -9.98 -9.27
N GLY A 28 -29.47 -9.68 -9.98
CA GLY A 28 -29.46 -9.65 -11.47
C GLY A 28 -30.10 -8.38 -12.06
N GLU A 29 -30.34 -7.35 -11.25
CA GLU A 29 -30.92 -6.07 -11.64
C GLU A 29 -29.87 -5.06 -12.14
N MET A 30 -28.59 -5.38 -11.98
CA MET A 30 -27.46 -4.55 -12.41
C MET A 30 -26.43 -5.40 -13.16
N ASP A 31 -25.96 -4.92 -14.32
CA ASP A 31 -24.92 -5.59 -15.07
C ASP A 31 -23.52 -5.47 -14.41
N ALA A 32 -22.64 -6.43 -14.72
CA ALA A 32 -21.31 -6.52 -14.10
C ALA A 32 -20.40 -5.31 -14.41
N LYS A 33 -20.59 -4.61 -15.52
CA LYS A 33 -19.79 -3.43 -15.88
C LYS A 33 -20.21 -2.22 -15.06
N THR A 34 -21.50 -2.00 -14.91
CA THR A 34 -22.07 -0.95 -14.05
C THR A 34 -21.68 -1.18 -12.60
N TYR A 35 -21.89 -2.40 -12.08
CA TYR A 35 -21.50 -2.77 -10.72
C TYR A 35 -20.00 -2.54 -10.47
N LYS A 36 -19.14 -2.97 -11.40
CA LYS A 36 -17.68 -2.74 -11.29
C LYS A 36 -17.32 -1.24 -11.24
N GLY A 37 -18.09 -0.39 -11.91
CA GLY A 37 -17.92 1.06 -11.88
C GLY A 37 -18.10 1.64 -10.49
N ILE A 38 -19.07 1.12 -9.74
CA ILE A 38 -19.41 1.53 -8.37
C ILE A 38 -18.51 0.79 -7.37
N SER A 39 -18.62 -0.53 -7.29
CA SER A 39 -17.97 -1.38 -6.30
C SER A 39 -16.43 -1.22 -6.28
N GLY A 40 -15.84 -0.97 -7.46
CA GLY A 40 -14.41 -0.69 -7.56
C GLY A 40 -13.97 0.51 -6.72
N GLY A 41 -14.80 1.53 -6.61
CA GLY A 41 -14.58 2.69 -5.74
C GLY A 41 -14.56 2.35 -4.24
N PHE A 42 -15.20 1.25 -3.87
CA PHE A 42 -15.23 0.72 -2.50
C PHE A 42 -14.21 -0.39 -2.25
N GLY A 43 -13.29 -0.62 -3.20
CA GLY A 43 -12.27 -1.66 -3.08
C GLY A 43 -12.78 -3.08 -3.35
N SER A 44 -14.03 -3.22 -3.81
CA SER A 44 -14.65 -4.51 -4.10
C SER A 44 -14.81 -4.75 -5.61
N TYR A 45 -14.71 -6.02 -6.00
CA TYR A 45 -14.99 -6.47 -7.35
C TYR A 45 -15.68 -7.84 -7.33
N ALA A 46 -16.71 -8.00 -8.14
CA ALA A 46 -17.24 -9.32 -8.42
C ALA A 46 -16.16 -10.21 -9.05
N GLN A 47 -16.08 -11.45 -8.61
CA GLN A 47 -15.18 -12.46 -9.14
C GLN A 47 -15.75 -13.10 -10.41
N ARG A 48 -14.96 -13.95 -11.06
CA ARG A 48 -15.40 -14.67 -12.25
C ARG A 48 -16.64 -15.50 -11.94
N GLY A 49 -17.64 -15.42 -12.77
CA GLY A 49 -18.95 -16.08 -12.56
C GLY A 49 -19.99 -15.23 -11.85
N GLY A 50 -19.59 -14.13 -11.19
CA GLY A 50 -20.53 -13.18 -10.56
C GLY A 50 -21.13 -13.65 -9.23
N ASN A 51 -20.79 -14.85 -8.74
CA ASN A 51 -21.39 -15.45 -7.54
C ASN A 51 -20.64 -15.13 -6.25
N ALA A 52 -19.50 -14.46 -6.35
CA ALA A 52 -18.68 -14.06 -5.21
C ALA A 52 -18.00 -12.73 -5.49
N SER A 53 -17.61 -12.06 -4.42
CA SER A 53 -16.88 -10.80 -4.43
C SER A 53 -15.54 -10.90 -3.71
N MET A 54 -14.62 -10.02 -4.08
CA MET A 54 -13.43 -9.76 -3.29
C MET A 54 -13.53 -8.39 -2.63
N LEU A 55 -12.95 -8.25 -1.45
CA LEU A 55 -12.81 -6.99 -0.73
C LEU A 55 -11.34 -6.70 -0.44
N ARG A 56 -10.87 -5.49 -0.79
CA ARG A 56 -9.50 -5.04 -0.51
C ARG A 56 -9.47 -4.14 0.70
N LEU A 57 -8.75 -4.59 1.70
CA LEU A 57 -8.50 -3.86 2.94
C LEU A 57 -7.26 -2.98 2.74
N ARG A 58 -7.43 -1.66 2.79
CA ARG A 58 -6.31 -0.72 2.69
C ARG A 58 -5.54 -0.70 4.01
N MET A 59 -4.23 -0.82 3.91
CA MET A 59 -3.30 -0.70 5.03
C MET A 59 -2.36 0.47 4.73
N SER A 60 -2.69 1.67 5.18
CA SER A 60 -1.84 2.85 4.95
C SER A 60 -0.41 2.56 5.38
N GLY A 61 0.55 2.79 4.48
CA GLY A 61 1.95 2.44 4.73
C GLY A 61 2.23 0.95 4.92
N GLY A 62 1.29 0.05 4.61
CA GLY A 62 1.43 -1.38 4.89
C GLY A 62 1.29 -1.75 6.37
N VAL A 63 0.91 -0.80 7.23
CA VAL A 63 0.82 -1.02 8.69
C VAL A 63 -0.45 -1.78 9.04
N MET A 64 -0.28 -2.95 9.63
CA MET A 64 -1.35 -3.77 10.21
C MET A 64 -1.08 -3.94 11.71
N ASP A 65 -1.57 -2.98 12.50
CA ASP A 65 -1.52 -3.03 13.96
C ASP A 65 -2.40 -4.16 14.52
N LEU A 66 -2.31 -4.39 15.82
CA LEU A 66 -3.06 -5.47 16.48
C LEU A 66 -4.58 -5.33 16.33
N ALA A 67 -5.13 -4.11 16.24
CA ALA A 67 -6.57 -3.91 16.05
C ALA A 67 -7.02 -4.38 14.66
N LYS A 68 -6.24 -4.05 13.62
CA LYS A 68 -6.50 -4.51 12.24
C LYS A 68 -6.28 -6.01 12.10
N LEU A 69 -5.21 -6.55 12.72
CA LEU A 69 -4.95 -7.99 12.70
C LEU A 69 -6.06 -8.76 13.42
N LYS A 70 -6.55 -8.25 14.56
CA LYS A 70 -7.70 -8.82 15.26
C LYS A 70 -8.94 -8.86 14.37
N PHE A 71 -9.27 -7.75 13.73
CA PHE A 71 -10.40 -7.69 12.80
C PHE A 71 -10.28 -8.73 11.68
N ILE A 72 -9.08 -8.90 11.11
CA ILE A 72 -8.83 -9.89 10.06
C ILE A 72 -9.01 -11.31 10.61
N ALA A 73 -8.47 -11.61 11.79
CA ALA A 73 -8.61 -12.92 12.44
C ALA A 73 -10.08 -13.24 12.75
N ASP A 74 -10.79 -12.30 13.39
CA ASP A 74 -12.21 -12.45 13.71
C ASP A 74 -13.08 -12.65 12.45
N ALA A 75 -12.79 -11.89 11.38
CA ALA A 75 -13.49 -12.02 10.11
C ALA A 75 -13.28 -13.40 9.47
N ILE A 76 -12.05 -13.91 9.50
CA ILE A 76 -11.71 -15.24 8.96
C ILE A 76 -12.48 -16.33 9.72
N GLU A 77 -12.50 -16.27 11.05
CA GLU A 77 -13.20 -17.26 11.87
C GLU A 77 -14.73 -17.15 11.75
N THR A 78 -15.26 -15.93 11.81
CA THR A 78 -16.73 -15.68 11.82
C THR A 78 -17.38 -15.98 10.48
N TYR A 79 -16.76 -15.54 9.38
CA TYR A 79 -17.32 -15.66 8.04
C TYR A 79 -16.72 -16.80 7.23
N HIS A 80 -15.87 -17.65 7.86
CA HIS A 80 -15.22 -18.79 7.23
C HIS A 80 -14.52 -18.45 5.91
N ILE A 81 -13.75 -17.36 5.92
CA ILE A 81 -13.04 -16.85 4.75
C ILE A 81 -12.02 -17.88 4.28
N LYS A 82 -12.18 -18.37 3.06
CA LYS A 82 -11.38 -19.47 2.50
C LYS A 82 -10.11 -19.02 1.79
N ARG A 83 -10.02 -17.74 1.45
CA ARG A 83 -8.89 -17.22 0.67
C ARG A 83 -8.58 -15.78 1.04
N VAL A 84 -7.31 -15.57 1.36
CA VAL A 84 -6.72 -14.24 1.53
C VAL A 84 -5.57 -14.06 0.54
N HIS A 85 -5.29 -12.81 0.16
CA HIS A 85 -4.18 -12.52 -0.74
C HIS A 85 -3.52 -11.20 -0.37
N LEU A 86 -2.21 -11.25 -0.20
CA LEU A 86 -1.36 -10.07 -0.04
C LEU A 86 -1.10 -9.43 -1.41
N THR A 87 -0.87 -8.14 -1.44
CA THR A 87 -0.71 -7.45 -2.72
C THR A 87 0.53 -6.59 -2.78
N THR A 88 1.07 -6.39 -3.97
CA THR A 88 2.19 -5.47 -4.23
C THR A 88 1.90 -3.99 -3.90
N CYS A 89 0.70 -3.67 -3.43
CA CYS A 89 0.33 -2.35 -2.93
C CYS A 89 0.23 -2.32 -1.39
N GLN A 90 0.81 -3.31 -0.72
CA GLN A 90 0.78 -3.44 0.74
C GLN A 90 -0.66 -3.40 1.27
N THR A 91 -1.54 -4.21 0.67
CA THR A 91 -2.94 -4.37 1.09
C THR A 91 -3.26 -5.85 1.19
N LEU A 92 -4.27 -6.19 1.97
CA LEU A 92 -4.80 -7.54 2.04
C LEU A 92 -6.15 -7.61 1.30
N GLN A 93 -6.43 -8.74 0.67
CA GLN A 93 -7.71 -9.02 0.02
C GLN A 93 -8.36 -10.24 0.64
N PHE A 94 -9.65 -10.13 0.91
CA PHE A 94 -10.53 -11.26 1.13
C PHE A 94 -11.18 -11.65 -0.19
N HIS A 95 -11.32 -12.95 -0.41
CA HIS A 95 -11.90 -13.52 -1.61
C HIS A 95 -13.04 -14.48 -1.28
N ASP A 96 -13.79 -14.82 -2.32
CA ASP A 96 -14.91 -15.78 -2.26
C ASP A 96 -16.01 -15.36 -1.28
N LEU A 97 -16.21 -14.03 -1.13
CA LEU A 97 -17.22 -13.45 -0.24
C LEU A 97 -18.59 -13.45 -0.93
N ASP A 98 -19.62 -13.88 -0.22
CA ASP A 98 -21.01 -13.69 -0.66
C ASP A 98 -21.48 -12.24 -0.48
N GLU A 99 -22.72 -11.96 -0.93
CA GLU A 99 -23.33 -10.63 -0.87
C GLU A 99 -23.35 -10.06 0.55
N ALA A 100 -23.87 -10.82 1.51
CA ALA A 100 -24.03 -10.35 2.87
C ALA A 100 -22.67 -10.08 3.53
N THR A 101 -21.74 -10.99 3.37
CA THR A 101 -20.40 -10.90 3.96
C THR A 101 -19.62 -9.72 3.42
N VAL A 102 -19.62 -9.48 2.08
CA VAL A 102 -18.86 -8.36 1.51
C VAL A 102 -19.37 -7.00 1.97
N LYS A 103 -20.70 -6.83 2.08
CA LYS A 103 -21.33 -5.61 2.60
C LYS A 103 -20.98 -5.39 4.06
N THR A 104 -21.15 -6.41 4.88
CA THR A 104 -20.87 -6.35 6.33
C THR A 104 -19.40 -6.01 6.60
N LEU A 105 -18.47 -6.74 6.00
CA LEU A 105 -17.04 -6.54 6.24
C LEU A 105 -16.54 -5.17 5.76
N ALA A 106 -17.11 -4.62 4.68
CA ALA A 106 -16.75 -3.29 4.21
C ALA A 106 -17.05 -2.18 5.26
N VAL A 107 -18.12 -2.33 6.01
CA VAL A 107 -18.52 -1.40 7.08
C VAL A 107 -17.81 -1.72 8.40
N GLU A 108 -17.69 -3.00 8.77
CA GLU A 108 -17.03 -3.39 10.02
C GLU A 108 -15.54 -3.02 10.03
N ALA A 109 -14.88 -3.05 8.88
CA ALA A 109 -13.49 -2.63 8.72
C ALA A 109 -13.23 -1.19 9.20
N LEU A 110 -14.25 -0.31 9.15
CA LEU A 110 -14.15 1.06 9.65
C LEU A 110 -13.84 1.12 11.14
N LYS A 111 -14.34 0.15 11.93
CA LYS A 111 -14.17 0.13 13.39
C LYS A 111 -12.70 0.01 13.82
N CYS A 112 -11.85 -0.56 12.97
CA CYS A 112 -10.40 -0.66 13.20
C CYS A 112 -9.58 0.29 12.31
N GLY A 113 -10.20 1.31 11.71
CA GLY A 113 -9.53 2.31 10.90
C GLY A 113 -9.22 1.87 9.45
N ILE A 114 -9.77 0.77 8.98
CA ILE A 114 -9.62 0.33 7.60
C ILE A 114 -10.73 0.94 6.74
N VAL A 115 -10.36 1.89 5.87
CA VAL A 115 -11.28 2.49 4.89
C VAL A 115 -11.03 1.83 3.52
N THR A 116 -11.98 1.05 3.02
CA THR A 116 -11.82 0.36 1.72
C THR A 116 -12.04 1.28 0.51
N ARG A 117 -12.63 2.48 0.71
CA ARG A 117 -12.80 3.52 -0.32
C ARG A 117 -11.49 3.84 -1.03
N GLY A 118 -11.55 3.97 -2.36
CA GLY A 118 -10.35 4.16 -3.20
C GLY A 118 -9.45 2.92 -3.31
N GLY A 119 -9.80 1.79 -2.69
CA GLY A 119 -9.05 0.53 -2.80
C GLY A 119 -9.03 -0.04 -4.21
N GLY A 120 -9.99 0.32 -5.04
CA GLY A 120 -10.09 0.00 -6.48
C GLY A 120 -10.37 1.24 -7.32
N GLY A 121 -10.82 1.05 -8.57
CA GLY A 121 -11.19 2.16 -9.46
C GLY A 121 -10.06 3.13 -9.84
N ASP A 122 -10.45 4.31 -10.25
CA ASP A 122 -9.56 5.37 -10.73
C ASP A 122 -9.39 6.46 -9.65
N PHE A 123 -8.85 6.04 -8.51
CA PHE A 123 -8.64 6.82 -7.29
C PHE A 123 -7.19 6.77 -6.84
N PRO A 124 -6.79 7.64 -5.92
CA PRO A 124 -5.56 7.45 -5.14
C PRO A 124 -5.60 6.11 -4.42
N ARG A 125 -4.52 5.33 -4.61
CA ARG A 125 -4.39 3.99 -4.02
C ARG A 125 -3.71 4.06 -2.67
N ASN A 126 -3.56 2.91 -2.04
CA ASN A 126 -2.76 2.80 -0.83
C ASN A 126 -1.38 3.42 -1.05
N VAL A 127 -0.93 4.24 -0.09
CA VAL A 127 0.45 4.74 -0.07
C VAL A 127 1.35 3.62 0.38
N THR A 128 2.41 3.37 -0.37
CA THR A 128 3.40 2.33 -0.06
C THR A 128 4.61 2.93 0.63
N VAL A 129 5.16 2.19 1.59
CA VAL A 129 6.30 2.62 2.41
C VAL A 129 7.29 1.47 2.52
N SER A 130 8.57 1.76 2.64
CA SER A 130 9.55 0.74 3.05
C SER A 130 9.07 0.07 4.35
N PRO A 131 8.87 -1.26 4.36
CA PRO A 131 8.17 -1.94 5.46
C PRO A 131 8.88 -1.81 6.80
N LEU A 132 10.20 -1.72 6.79
CA LEU A 132 11.01 -1.57 8.01
C LEU A 132 11.36 -0.11 8.36
N SER A 133 10.69 0.87 7.72
CA SER A 133 10.91 2.28 8.05
C SER A 133 10.59 2.57 9.51
N GLY A 134 11.50 3.24 10.19
CA GLY A 134 11.46 3.53 11.62
C GLY A 134 12.17 2.50 12.50
N ILE A 135 12.55 1.33 11.95
CA ILE A 135 13.16 0.23 12.70
C ILE A 135 14.38 -0.38 12.00
N GLU A 136 14.61 -0.07 10.73
CA GLU A 136 15.70 -0.62 9.93
C GLU A 136 17.03 0.05 10.28
N LYS A 137 18.06 -0.77 10.51
CA LYS A 137 19.43 -0.25 10.62
C LYS A 137 19.91 0.28 9.28
N GLY A 138 20.54 1.44 9.30
CA GLY A 138 21.08 2.05 8.08
C GLY A 138 20.03 2.76 7.21
N GLU A 139 18.79 2.92 7.67
CA GLU A 139 17.86 3.83 6.99
C GLU A 139 18.35 5.27 7.08
N TYR A 140 18.10 6.07 6.07
CA TYR A 140 18.45 7.49 6.10
C TYR A 140 17.62 8.24 7.16
N PHE A 141 16.31 7.97 7.21
CA PHE A 141 15.42 8.42 8.27
C PHE A 141 14.08 7.70 8.19
N ASN A 142 13.30 7.77 9.26
CA ASN A 142 11.95 7.22 9.31
C ASN A 142 10.99 7.99 8.39
N VAL A 143 10.60 7.37 7.26
CA VAL A 143 9.67 7.98 6.30
C VAL A 143 8.21 7.64 6.57
N LEU A 144 7.93 6.71 7.49
CA LEU A 144 6.57 6.22 7.75
C LEU A 144 5.59 7.33 8.18
N PRO A 145 5.91 8.22 9.13
CA PRO A 145 4.97 9.25 9.56
C PRO A 145 4.56 10.19 8.42
N TRP A 146 5.51 10.53 7.55
CA TRP A 146 5.29 11.36 6.37
C TRP A 146 4.39 10.69 5.34
N ALA A 147 4.59 9.40 5.15
CA ALA A 147 3.78 8.60 4.24
C ALA A 147 2.35 8.38 4.77
N LEU A 148 2.15 8.24 6.08
CA LEU A 148 0.82 8.17 6.69
C LEU A 148 0.08 9.51 6.53
N ALA A 149 0.73 10.64 6.78
CA ALA A 149 0.16 11.97 6.53
C ALA A 149 -0.20 12.17 5.04
N ALA A 150 0.64 11.68 4.13
CA ALA A 150 0.35 11.68 2.70
C ALA A 150 -0.87 10.79 2.36
N ALA A 151 -1.02 9.65 3.03
CA ALA A 151 -2.17 8.76 2.84
C ALA A 151 -3.47 9.43 3.28
N ASP A 152 -3.49 10.09 4.43
CA ASP A 152 -4.64 10.84 4.93
C ASP A 152 -5.00 11.99 3.98
N TYR A 153 -4.00 12.73 3.51
CA TYR A 153 -4.23 13.80 2.54
C TYR A 153 -4.83 13.28 1.23
N LEU A 154 -4.33 12.17 0.69
CA LEU A 154 -4.84 11.55 -0.52
C LEU A 154 -6.28 11.03 -0.38
N MET A 155 -6.72 10.70 0.83
CA MET A 155 -8.12 10.33 1.09
C MET A 155 -9.08 11.50 0.84
N THR A 156 -8.65 12.74 0.98
CA THR A 156 -9.49 13.92 0.69
C THR A 156 -9.91 14.00 -0.79
N TYR A 157 -9.16 13.35 -1.69
CA TYR A 157 -9.49 13.33 -3.12
C TYR A 157 -10.52 12.26 -3.52
N ILE A 158 -10.89 11.37 -2.60
CA ILE A 158 -11.85 10.29 -2.91
C ILE A 158 -13.22 10.84 -3.33
N LYS A 159 -13.62 11.96 -2.74
CA LYS A 159 -14.88 12.69 -3.08
C LYS A 159 -14.66 13.81 -4.10
N GLY A 160 -13.45 13.98 -4.58
CA GLY A 160 -13.08 14.99 -5.56
C GLY A 160 -13.29 14.57 -7.02
N PRO A 161 -12.74 15.36 -7.95
CA PRO A 161 -12.80 15.07 -9.38
C PRO A 161 -12.22 13.68 -9.70
N LYS A 162 -12.86 12.98 -10.62
CA LYS A 162 -12.43 11.65 -11.07
C LYS A 162 -11.08 11.75 -11.78
N LEU A 163 -10.11 10.93 -11.35
CA LEU A 163 -8.83 10.79 -12.03
C LEU A 163 -8.95 9.98 -13.33
N PRO A 164 -8.07 10.22 -14.30
CA PRO A 164 -8.04 9.42 -15.54
C PRO A 164 -7.75 7.93 -15.24
N ARG A 165 -6.94 7.69 -14.21
CA ARG A 165 -6.54 6.35 -13.75
C ARG A 165 -6.09 6.39 -12.28
N LYS A 166 -5.85 5.20 -11.69
CA LYS A 166 -5.29 5.07 -10.33
C LYS A 166 -3.99 5.87 -10.19
N LEU A 167 -3.85 6.56 -9.07
CA LEU A 167 -2.65 7.26 -8.61
C LEU A 167 -1.97 6.46 -7.51
N LYS A 168 -0.70 6.13 -7.67
CA LYS A 168 0.11 5.37 -6.71
C LYS A 168 1.25 6.24 -6.19
N VAL A 169 1.34 6.40 -4.88
CA VAL A 169 2.40 7.12 -4.18
C VAL A 169 3.23 6.14 -3.35
N GLY A 170 4.53 6.34 -3.30
CA GLY A 170 5.43 5.48 -2.52
C GLY A 170 6.61 6.22 -1.93
N PHE A 171 7.04 5.77 -0.74
CA PHE A 171 8.13 6.33 0.04
C PHE A 171 9.18 5.26 0.33
N SER A 172 10.43 5.52 -0.03
CA SER A 172 11.58 4.66 0.27
C SER A 172 12.53 5.35 1.22
N ASN A 173 13.00 4.62 2.24
CA ASN A 173 13.86 5.12 3.32
C ASN A 173 15.34 4.82 3.13
N THR A 174 15.68 3.95 2.18
CA THR A 174 17.05 3.50 1.89
C THR A 174 17.35 3.49 0.40
N PRO A 175 18.63 3.39 -0.01
CA PRO A 175 19.02 3.20 -1.42
C PRO A 175 18.44 1.95 -2.08
N ALA A 176 18.07 0.91 -1.29
CA ALA A 176 17.44 -0.30 -1.80
C ALA A 176 16.11 -0.04 -2.51
N ASN A 177 15.47 1.11 -2.22
CA ASN A 177 14.27 1.59 -2.91
C ASN A 177 13.16 0.52 -3.01
N LEU A 178 12.89 -0.18 -1.92
CA LEU A 178 11.96 -1.32 -1.86
C LEU A 178 10.54 -1.01 -2.35
N THR A 179 10.09 0.24 -2.17
CA THR A 179 8.79 0.66 -2.70
C THR A 179 8.83 1.04 -4.17
N HIS A 180 10.02 1.02 -4.77
CA HIS A 180 10.24 1.44 -6.14
C HIS A 180 9.76 2.87 -6.41
N ALA A 181 10.15 3.83 -5.56
CA ALA A 181 9.81 5.24 -5.69
C ALA A 181 10.15 5.79 -7.08
N THR A 182 11.25 5.32 -7.68
CA THR A 182 11.73 5.75 -9.00
C THR A 182 10.80 5.41 -10.19
N PHE A 183 9.79 4.55 -10.00
CA PHE A 183 8.80 4.25 -11.03
C PHE A 183 7.36 4.15 -10.52
N ARG A 184 7.04 4.91 -9.47
CA ARG A 184 5.64 5.18 -9.06
C ARG A 184 5.05 6.33 -9.87
N ASP A 185 3.72 6.52 -9.78
CA ASP A 185 3.10 7.73 -10.33
C ASP A 185 3.66 8.98 -9.63
N LEU A 186 3.92 8.88 -8.31
CA LEU A 186 4.72 9.81 -7.54
C LEU A 186 5.54 9.04 -6.49
N GLY A 187 6.83 9.27 -6.43
CA GLY A 187 7.73 8.58 -5.51
C GLY A 187 8.66 9.53 -4.77
N PHE A 188 8.80 9.27 -3.48
CA PHE A 188 9.70 9.99 -2.57
C PHE A 188 10.81 9.02 -2.14
N ALA A 189 12.02 9.28 -2.54
CA ALA A 189 13.21 8.52 -2.13
C ALA A 189 13.99 9.35 -1.10
N ALA A 190 14.12 8.81 0.12
CA ALA A 190 14.89 9.46 1.17
C ALA A 190 16.37 9.63 0.77
N ARG A 191 16.97 10.66 1.30
CA ARG A 191 18.37 11.03 1.14
C ARG A 191 19.04 11.05 2.51
N GLU A 192 20.35 10.88 2.52
CA GLU A 192 21.16 10.92 3.73
C GLU A 192 21.09 12.27 4.46
N ASP A 193 20.87 13.36 3.71
CA ASP A 193 20.72 14.71 4.27
C ASP A 193 19.34 14.99 4.92
N GLY A 194 18.49 13.97 5.08
CA GLY A 194 17.19 14.09 5.71
C GLY A 194 16.09 14.62 4.79
N THR A 195 16.37 14.82 3.50
CA THR A 195 15.42 15.31 2.49
C THR A 195 14.96 14.19 1.54
N PHE A 196 14.13 14.52 0.55
CA PHE A 196 13.68 13.59 -0.48
C PHE A 196 14.14 13.99 -1.87
N ASP A 197 14.49 13.00 -2.69
CA ASP A 197 14.37 13.08 -4.14
C ASP A 197 12.94 12.71 -4.56
N VAL A 198 12.37 13.47 -5.50
CA VAL A 198 10.97 13.26 -5.94
C VAL A 198 10.95 12.85 -7.41
N TYR A 199 10.31 11.72 -7.67
CA TYR A 199 10.09 11.15 -9.00
C TYR A 199 8.60 11.15 -9.35
N SER A 200 8.26 11.48 -10.59
CA SER A 200 6.88 11.60 -11.04
C SER A 200 6.65 10.96 -12.40
N ALA A 201 5.42 10.48 -12.64
CA ALA A 201 4.98 9.85 -13.89
C ALA A 201 5.75 8.58 -14.27
N GLY A 202 6.16 7.75 -13.30
CA GLY A 202 6.68 6.42 -13.55
C GLY A 202 5.59 5.34 -13.60
N GLY A 203 5.98 4.12 -13.94
CA GLY A 203 5.09 2.96 -13.86
C GLY A 203 5.56 1.73 -14.59
N LEU A 204 5.08 0.59 -14.11
CA LEU A 204 5.28 -0.74 -14.71
C LEU A 204 4.07 -1.16 -15.59
N GLY A 205 4.12 -2.36 -16.11
CA GLY A 205 3.13 -2.95 -17.00
C GLY A 205 3.54 -2.78 -18.46
N ASN A 206 2.57 -2.85 -19.37
CA ASN A 206 2.87 -2.62 -20.79
C ASN A 206 3.47 -1.23 -20.99
N ASN A 207 4.60 -1.14 -21.66
CA ASN A 207 5.40 0.08 -21.83
C ASN A 207 5.85 0.69 -20.48
N PRO A 208 6.72 0.03 -19.73
CA PRO A 208 7.26 0.56 -18.48
C PRO A 208 8.09 1.82 -18.72
N ALA A 209 8.06 2.72 -17.75
CA ALA A 209 8.89 3.92 -17.76
C ALA A 209 9.32 4.29 -16.33
N PHE A 210 10.57 4.74 -16.20
CA PHE A 210 11.01 5.41 -14.99
C PHE A 210 10.28 6.74 -14.83
N GLY A 211 10.08 7.14 -13.59
CA GLY A 211 9.64 8.49 -13.25
C GLY A 211 10.69 9.53 -13.62
N VAL A 212 10.22 10.69 -14.01
CA VAL A 212 11.08 11.86 -14.16
C VAL A 212 11.45 12.37 -12.77
N LYS A 213 12.74 12.59 -12.49
CA LYS A 213 13.17 13.25 -11.26
C LYS A 213 12.79 14.73 -11.36
N VAL A 214 11.68 15.09 -10.72
CA VAL A 214 11.13 16.46 -10.78
C VAL A 214 11.74 17.39 -9.74
N ALA A 215 12.27 16.85 -8.65
CA ALA A 215 12.94 17.63 -7.61
C ALA A 215 13.97 16.80 -6.85
N GLU A 216 14.94 17.52 -6.25
CA GLU A 216 15.94 17.02 -5.32
C GLU A 216 15.92 17.85 -4.04
N LYS A 217 16.37 17.28 -2.93
CA LYS A 217 16.48 17.94 -1.63
C LYS A 217 15.17 18.61 -1.20
N VAL A 218 14.08 17.87 -1.34
CA VAL A 218 12.76 18.34 -0.89
C VAL A 218 12.64 18.09 0.62
N GLU A 219 12.38 19.16 1.37
CA GLU A 219 12.14 19.08 2.80
C GLU A 219 10.92 18.20 3.12
N LYS A 220 11.02 17.46 4.22
CA LYS A 220 9.99 16.48 4.63
C LYS A 220 8.60 17.12 4.79
N ASP A 221 8.54 18.31 5.30
CA ASP A 221 7.30 19.06 5.54
C ASP A 221 6.64 19.59 4.27
N GLN A 222 7.35 19.56 3.11
CA GLN A 222 6.87 20.08 1.83
C GLN A 222 6.22 19.02 0.92
N ILE A 223 6.17 17.77 1.33
CA ILE A 223 5.73 16.66 0.45
C ILE A 223 4.29 16.82 -0.07
N LEU A 224 3.38 17.43 0.70
CA LEU A 224 1.99 17.63 0.27
C LEU A 224 1.85 18.60 -0.90
N TYR A 225 2.75 19.56 -1.07
CA TYR A 225 2.78 20.42 -2.25
C TYR A 225 3.05 19.61 -3.53
N TYR A 226 3.95 18.63 -3.46
CA TYR A 226 4.28 17.75 -4.59
C TYR A 226 3.15 16.75 -4.87
N ILE A 227 2.45 16.27 -3.85
CA ILE A 227 1.27 15.40 -4.00
C ILE A 227 0.14 16.19 -4.69
N GLU A 228 -0.13 17.40 -4.25
CA GLU A 228 -1.14 18.28 -4.87
C GLU A 228 -0.75 18.61 -6.32
N ALA A 229 0.52 18.98 -6.58
CA ALA A 229 1.00 19.25 -7.92
C ALA A 229 0.82 18.03 -8.85
N MET A 230 1.16 16.83 -8.39
CA MET A 230 0.93 15.60 -9.15
C MET A 230 -0.54 15.33 -9.40
N HIS A 231 -1.41 15.57 -8.42
CA HIS A 231 -2.86 15.44 -8.57
C HIS A 231 -3.39 16.40 -9.64
N GLN A 232 -3.00 17.68 -9.61
CA GLN A 232 -3.36 18.69 -10.60
C GLN A 232 -2.81 18.36 -12.00
N MET A 233 -1.56 17.89 -12.08
CA MET A 233 -0.95 17.40 -13.32
C MET A 233 -1.80 16.27 -13.93
N PHE A 234 -2.23 15.32 -13.08
CA PHE A 234 -2.97 14.16 -13.56
C PHE A 234 -4.38 14.52 -14.03
N LEU A 235 -5.03 15.47 -13.36
CA LEU A 235 -6.33 16.02 -13.80
C LEU A 235 -6.21 16.79 -15.11
N ALA A 236 -5.15 17.60 -15.29
CA ALA A 236 -4.99 18.48 -16.44
C ALA A 236 -4.49 17.75 -17.70
N TYR A 237 -3.54 16.82 -17.55
CA TYR A 237 -2.81 16.22 -18.67
C TYR A 237 -3.03 14.71 -18.82
N GLY A 238 -3.78 14.09 -17.92
CA GLY A 238 -4.08 12.66 -17.99
C GLY A 238 -5.07 12.34 -19.10
N ASN A 239 -4.96 11.14 -19.69
CA ASN A 239 -5.80 10.73 -20.79
C ASN A 239 -7.11 10.10 -20.29
N TYR A 240 -8.23 10.77 -20.49
CA TYR A 240 -9.57 10.28 -20.13
C TYR A 240 -10.24 9.46 -21.24
N GLU A 241 -9.80 9.61 -22.48
CA GLU A 241 -10.43 8.98 -23.65
C GLU A 241 -9.90 7.56 -23.87
N ASN A 242 -8.59 7.37 -23.79
CA ASN A 242 -7.96 6.08 -24.04
C ASN A 242 -7.46 5.45 -22.72
N ARG A 243 -8.26 4.51 -22.20
CA ARG A 243 -7.94 3.81 -20.95
C ARG A 243 -6.60 3.05 -20.97
N ALA A 244 -6.15 2.58 -22.13
CA ALA A 244 -4.87 1.90 -22.26
C ALA A 244 -3.67 2.85 -22.08
N LYS A 245 -3.88 4.14 -22.36
CA LYS A 245 -2.90 5.22 -22.23
C LYS A 245 -3.20 6.18 -21.06
N ALA A 246 -4.08 5.80 -20.15
CA ALA A 246 -4.54 6.67 -19.04
C ALA A 246 -3.59 6.70 -17.81
N ARG A 247 -2.54 5.86 -17.75
CA ARG A 247 -1.58 5.90 -16.65
C ARG A 247 -0.66 7.13 -16.76
N SER A 248 -0.26 7.65 -15.62
CA SER A 248 0.57 8.87 -15.51
C SER A 248 1.84 8.83 -16.36
N ARG A 249 2.49 7.68 -16.51
CA ARG A 249 3.71 7.52 -17.33
C ARG A 249 3.56 7.94 -18.79
N TYR A 250 2.35 7.90 -19.32
CA TYR A 250 2.10 8.35 -20.69
C TYR A 250 2.11 9.86 -20.84
N MET A 251 1.95 10.61 -19.74
CA MET A 251 2.07 12.07 -19.77
C MET A 251 3.47 12.54 -20.19
N GLN A 252 4.52 11.75 -19.89
CA GLN A 252 5.86 12.08 -20.39
C GLN A 252 5.89 12.19 -21.92
N GLN A 253 5.24 11.25 -22.61
CA GLN A 253 5.19 11.25 -24.06
C GLN A 253 4.25 12.35 -24.62
N THR A 254 3.09 12.51 -24.00
CA THR A 254 2.08 13.49 -24.44
C THR A 254 2.59 14.92 -24.30
N LEU A 255 3.39 15.21 -23.30
CA LEU A 255 3.98 16.54 -23.08
C LEU A 255 5.30 16.77 -23.85
N GLY A 256 5.79 15.74 -24.55
CA GLY A 256 6.96 15.88 -25.45
C GLY A 256 8.30 15.55 -24.81
N GLY A 257 8.31 14.66 -23.80
CA GLY A 257 9.50 14.14 -23.16
C GLY A 257 9.69 14.53 -21.70
N ALA A 258 10.73 14.00 -21.09
CA ALA A 258 10.98 14.15 -19.65
C ALA A 258 11.21 15.63 -19.24
N GLU A 259 11.95 16.40 -20.02
CA GLU A 259 12.23 17.80 -19.70
C GLU A 259 10.95 18.66 -19.72
N LYS A 260 10.14 18.52 -20.78
CA LYS A 260 8.86 19.24 -20.87
C LYS A 260 7.86 18.80 -19.81
N TYR A 261 7.89 17.50 -19.44
CA TYR A 261 7.11 17.02 -18.31
C TYR A 261 7.55 17.69 -17.00
N LYS A 262 8.84 17.80 -16.78
CA LYS A 262 9.42 18.44 -15.60
C LYS A 262 9.05 19.93 -15.54
N GLU A 263 9.15 20.66 -16.65
CA GLU A 263 8.71 22.06 -16.76
C GLU A 263 7.24 22.21 -16.37
N ALA A 264 6.36 21.41 -16.96
CA ALA A 264 4.92 21.44 -16.66
C ALA A 264 4.63 21.08 -15.19
N PHE A 265 5.38 20.14 -14.60
CA PHE A 265 5.26 19.81 -13.18
C PHE A 265 5.64 20.99 -12.28
N TRP A 266 6.70 21.71 -12.61
CA TRP A 266 7.13 22.89 -11.87
C TRP A 266 6.15 24.07 -12.00
N GLU A 267 5.53 24.26 -13.16
CA GLU A 267 4.45 25.21 -13.34
C GLU A 267 3.26 24.89 -12.41
N LYS A 268 2.84 23.62 -12.38
CA LYS A 268 1.77 23.18 -11.47
C LYS A 268 2.15 23.31 -10.00
N LEU A 269 3.38 23.00 -9.63
CA LEU A 269 3.86 23.19 -8.27
C LEU A 269 3.84 24.67 -7.86
N LYS A 270 4.19 25.57 -8.79
CA LYS A 270 4.08 27.02 -8.59
C LYS A 270 2.63 27.45 -8.38
N GLU A 271 1.72 27.03 -9.27
CA GLU A 271 0.28 27.29 -9.12
C GLU A 271 -0.26 26.80 -7.75
N VAL A 272 0.12 25.59 -7.31
CA VAL A 272 -0.28 25.05 -6.01
C VAL A 272 0.20 25.93 -4.85
N ARG A 273 1.42 26.45 -4.92
CA ARG A 273 1.95 27.35 -3.89
C ARG A 273 1.25 28.71 -3.88
N GLU A 274 0.82 29.18 -5.04
CA GLU A 274 0.09 30.45 -5.23
C GLU A 274 -1.40 30.37 -4.84
N MET A 275 -1.97 29.12 -4.73
CA MET A 275 -3.36 28.92 -4.28
C MET A 275 -3.62 29.38 -2.84
N GLY A 276 -2.59 29.75 -2.07
CA GLY A 276 -2.72 30.22 -0.68
C GLY A 276 -3.11 29.14 0.34
N LYS A 277 -3.21 27.86 -0.08
CA LYS A 277 -3.43 26.75 0.83
C LYS A 277 -2.11 26.36 1.50
N ASN A 278 -2.04 26.47 2.82
CA ASN A 278 -0.86 25.97 3.53
C ASN A 278 -0.86 24.44 3.57
N LEU A 279 0.07 23.81 2.85
CA LEU A 279 0.27 22.38 2.78
C LEU A 279 1.55 21.94 3.50
N THR A 280 2.17 22.81 4.29
CA THR A 280 3.32 22.48 5.13
C THR A 280 2.88 21.52 6.23
N LEU A 281 3.52 20.36 6.30
CA LEU A 281 3.24 19.36 7.31
C LEU A 281 3.93 19.71 8.63
N THR A 282 3.18 19.62 9.71
CA THR A 282 3.74 19.63 11.07
C THR A 282 3.36 18.29 11.72
N LEU A 283 4.34 17.44 11.94
CA LEU A 283 4.15 16.18 12.63
C LEU A 283 4.61 16.32 14.09
N PRO A 284 3.92 15.67 15.06
CA PRO A 284 4.39 15.62 16.44
C PRO A 284 5.78 14.96 16.51
N GLU A 285 6.66 15.48 17.35
CA GLU A 285 8.01 14.90 17.56
C GLU A 285 7.97 13.43 17.96
N ALA A 286 6.96 13.02 18.73
CA ALA A 286 6.76 11.64 19.14
C ALA A 286 6.47 10.68 17.96
N GLU A 287 5.89 11.19 16.85
CA GLU A 287 5.62 10.39 15.65
C GLU A 287 6.87 10.27 14.75
N VAL A 288 7.73 11.27 14.78
CA VAL A 288 8.94 11.30 13.93
C VAL A 288 10.04 10.39 14.48
N GLY A 289 10.02 10.12 15.79
CA GLY A 289 11.03 9.33 16.50
C GLY A 289 12.36 10.08 16.68
N CYS A 290 13.16 9.67 17.66
CA CYS A 290 14.53 10.16 17.78
C CYS A 290 15.35 9.67 16.59
N GLU A 291 16.01 10.55 15.86
CA GLU A 291 17.00 10.19 14.86
C GLU A 291 18.11 9.39 15.59
N ALA A 292 18.24 8.11 15.27
CA ALA A 292 19.31 7.30 15.81
C ALA A 292 20.62 7.80 15.20
N GLU A 293 21.65 7.95 16.03
CA GLU A 293 22.99 8.33 15.58
C GLU A 293 23.42 7.43 14.42
N ALA A 294 23.86 8.05 13.33
CA ALA A 294 24.42 7.36 12.19
C ALA A 294 25.67 6.59 12.60
N GLY A 295 25.62 5.28 12.62
CA GLY A 295 26.77 4.45 12.91
C GLY A 295 26.46 3.11 13.56
N CYS A 296 25.74 2.24 12.87
CA CYS A 296 25.73 0.82 13.20
C CYS A 296 25.80 -0.02 11.92
N ASP A 297 26.76 -0.93 11.88
CA ASP A 297 26.99 -1.86 10.79
C ASP A 297 25.72 -2.58 10.34
N ALA A 298 25.59 -2.73 9.02
CA ALA A 298 24.48 -3.43 8.38
C ALA A 298 24.31 -4.84 8.96
N SER A 299 23.08 -5.09 9.40
CA SER A 299 22.47 -6.38 9.77
C SER A 299 23.41 -7.52 10.23
N THR A 300 23.57 -7.69 11.53
CA THR A 300 23.87 -9.02 12.06
C THR A 300 22.59 -9.84 12.04
N ALA A 301 22.45 -10.66 11.02
CA ALA A 301 21.38 -11.63 10.91
C ALA A 301 21.59 -12.73 11.98
N VAL A 302 20.54 -13.05 12.74
CA VAL A 302 20.54 -14.20 13.63
C VAL A 302 20.20 -15.43 12.82
N PHE A 303 21.10 -16.42 12.76
CA PHE A 303 20.86 -17.66 12.02
C PHE A 303 19.74 -18.48 12.64
N THR A 304 18.75 -18.86 11.82
CA THR A 304 17.75 -19.87 12.17
C THR A 304 18.05 -21.17 11.45
N ASN A 305 17.65 -22.32 12.04
CA ASN A 305 17.89 -23.67 11.50
C ASN A 305 17.22 -23.95 10.12
N SER A 306 16.50 -22.99 9.55
CA SER A 306 15.78 -23.14 8.28
C SER A 306 16.61 -22.81 7.03
N GLY A 307 17.92 -22.59 7.17
CA GLY A 307 18.83 -22.32 6.03
C GLY A 307 18.67 -20.95 5.38
N ARG A 308 17.60 -20.21 5.64
CA ARG A 308 17.41 -18.80 5.30
C ARG A 308 17.17 -17.97 6.54
N ASN A 309 17.89 -16.90 6.63
CA ASN A 309 17.71 -15.99 7.75
C ASN A 309 16.43 -15.17 7.55
N ARG A 310 15.45 -15.36 8.46
CA ARG A 310 14.20 -14.62 8.50
C ARG A 310 14.10 -13.65 9.67
N VAL A 311 15.11 -13.63 10.56
CA VAL A 311 15.15 -12.78 11.76
C VAL A 311 16.15 -11.66 11.54
N TYR A 312 15.71 -10.43 11.74
CA TYR A 312 16.50 -9.20 11.55
C TYR A 312 16.50 -8.40 12.84
N THR A 313 17.68 -7.96 13.26
CA THR A 313 17.79 -7.04 14.40
C THR A 313 17.30 -5.65 14.01
N GLN A 314 16.49 -5.04 14.87
CA GLN A 314 16.05 -3.66 14.68
C GLN A 314 17.10 -2.67 15.19
N LYS A 315 16.97 -1.38 14.84
CA LYS A 315 17.78 -0.33 15.44
C LYS A 315 17.48 -0.12 16.94
N GLN A 316 16.26 -0.48 17.38
CA GLN A 316 15.91 -0.51 18.79
C GLN A 316 16.56 -1.72 19.46
N PRO A 317 17.34 -1.52 20.52
CA PRO A 317 18.06 -2.61 21.19
C PRO A 317 17.10 -3.70 21.73
N GLY A 318 17.46 -4.96 21.51
CA GLY A 318 16.69 -6.11 22.00
C GLY A 318 15.40 -6.40 21.24
N LEU A 319 15.11 -5.66 20.15
CA LEU A 319 13.96 -5.92 19.30
C LEU A 319 14.38 -6.51 17.94
N TYR A 320 13.50 -7.37 17.42
CA TYR A 320 13.71 -8.13 16.20
C TYR A 320 12.48 -8.04 15.29
N SER A 321 12.72 -8.25 13.99
CA SER A 321 11.69 -8.41 12.97
C SER A 321 11.78 -9.80 12.38
N VAL A 322 10.63 -10.47 12.18
CA VAL A 322 10.55 -11.78 11.55
C VAL A 322 9.91 -11.64 10.19
N HIS A 323 10.62 -12.01 9.13
CA HIS A 323 10.11 -11.99 7.76
C HIS A 323 9.32 -13.26 7.45
N CYS A 324 8.17 -13.10 6.81
CA CYS A 324 7.35 -14.18 6.28
C CYS A 324 6.94 -13.85 4.83
N HIS A 325 7.25 -14.75 3.92
CA HIS A 325 6.87 -14.63 2.51
C HIS A 325 5.98 -15.82 2.13
N PRO A 326 4.65 -15.69 2.22
CA PRO A 326 3.75 -16.74 1.75
C PRO A 326 3.92 -16.98 0.24
N VAL A 327 4.01 -18.23 -0.18
CA VAL A 327 4.18 -18.59 -1.58
C VAL A 327 3.02 -18.03 -2.42
N GLY A 328 3.37 -17.23 -3.45
CA GLY A 328 2.40 -16.57 -4.32
C GLY A 328 1.49 -15.55 -3.60
N GLY A 329 1.89 -15.05 -2.44
CA GLY A 329 1.14 -14.05 -1.66
C GLY A 329 -0.23 -14.52 -1.16
N THR A 330 -0.50 -15.83 -1.18
CA THR A 330 -1.81 -16.40 -0.85
C THR A 330 -1.66 -17.44 0.27
N PRO A 331 -1.44 -17.01 1.52
CA PRO A 331 -1.33 -17.92 2.65
C PRO A 331 -2.66 -18.58 2.97
N ASP A 332 -2.60 -19.68 3.75
CA ASP A 332 -3.79 -20.21 4.41
C ASP A 332 -4.35 -19.12 5.35
N PRO A 333 -5.67 -18.86 5.35
CA PRO A 333 -6.25 -17.82 6.19
C PRO A 333 -5.96 -17.99 7.68
N SER A 334 -5.83 -19.22 8.17
CA SER A 334 -5.50 -19.52 9.57
C SER A 334 -4.17 -18.89 10.03
N LEU A 335 -3.26 -18.56 9.10
CA LEU A 335 -2.03 -17.86 9.41
C LEU A 335 -2.30 -16.56 10.19
N PHE A 336 -3.28 -15.75 9.76
CA PHE A 336 -3.57 -14.47 10.42
C PHE A 336 -4.24 -14.67 11.78
N VAL A 337 -5.05 -15.72 11.94
CA VAL A 337 -5.63 -16.11 13.23
C VAL A 337 -4.53 -16.55 14.21
N ASN A 338 -3.63 -17.39 13.76
CA ASN A 338 -2.52 -17.89 14.57
C ASN A 338 -1.51 -16.78 14.90
N LEU A 339 -1.22 -15.88 13.93
CA LEU A 339 -0.38 -14.70 14.17
C LEU A 339 -0.99 -13.79 15.25
N TYR A 340 -2.29 -13.48 15.17
CA TYR A 340 -2.92 -12.69 16.21
C TYR A 340 -2.75 -13.32 17.59
N LYS A 341 -3.02 -14.64 17.71
CA LYS A 341 -2.85 -15.39 18.98
C LYS A 341 -1.40 -15.37 19.49
N ALA A 342 -0.43 -15.42 18.58
CA ALA A 342 0.99 -15.43 18.93
C ALA A 342 1.53 -14.07 19.40
N ILE A 343 0.98 -12.95 18.85
CA ILE A 343 1.59 -11.64 19.09
C ILE A 343 0.70 -10.64 19.85
N CYS A 344 -0.55 -10.98 20.16
CA CYS A 344 -1.49 -10.04 20.80
C CYS A 344 -1.03 -9.53 22.18
N GLU A 345 -0.18 -10.28 22.88
CA GLU A 345 0.39 -9.91 24.18
C GLU A 345 1.79 -9.25 24.08
N ILE A 346 2.36 -9.17 22.87
CA ILE A 346 3.68 -8.56 22.65
C ILE A 346 3.53 -7.05 22.50
N PRO A 347 4.09 -6.24 23.41
CA PRO A 347 3.95 -4.79 23.37
C PRO A 347 4.46 -4.18 22.07
N GLY A 348 3.61 -3.47 21.36
CA GLY A 348 3.98 -2.78 20.13
C GLY A 348 4.20 -3.69 18.90
N ALA A 349 3.93 -5.00 19.03
CA ALA A 349 3.99 -5.88 17.86
C ALA A 349 2.94 -5.51 16.81
N GLU A 350 3.34 -5.54 15.56
CA GLU A 350 2.47 -5.32 14.41
C GLU A 350 3.03 -6.00 13.16
N LEU A 351 2.22 -6.11 12.12
CA LEU A 351 2.67 -6.57 10.82
C LEU A 351 2.96 -5.39 9.90
N ARG A 352 4.03 -5.48 9.13
CA ARG A 352 4.38 -4.54 8.06
C ARG A 352 4.35 -5.27 6.72
N LEU A 353 3.30 -5.01 5.94
CA LEU A 353 3.13 -5.59 4.61
C LEU A 353 4.18 -5.04 3.65
N CYS A 354 4.67 -5.90 2.74
CA CYS A 354 5.73 -5.59 1.78
C CYS A 354 5.18 -5.46 0.35
N PRO A 355 5.91 -4.75 -0.53
CA PRO A 355 5.51 -4.62 -1.95
C PRO A 355 5.70 -5.88 -2.79
N ASP A 356 6.30 -6.91 -2.24
CA ASP A 356 6.55 -8.22 -2.86
C ASP A 356 5.60 -9.33 -2.38
N GLU A 357 4.47 -8.95 -1.75
CA GLU A 357 3.46 -9.88 -1.22
C GLU A 357 3.92 -10.67 0.03
N SER A 358 4.99 -10.21 0.68
CA SER A 358 5.45 -10.68 1.99
C SER A 358 5.03 -9.73 3.11
N PHE A 359 5.44 -10.03 4.34
CA PHE A 359 5.30 -9.16 5.49
C PHE A 359 6.39 -9.40 6.53
N TYR A 360 6.57 -8.43 7.43
CA TYR A 360 7.35 -8.58 8.65
C TYR A 360 6.42 -8.55 9.86
N VAL A 361 6.70 -9.39 10.86
CA VAL A 361 6.25 -9.19 12.24
C VAL A 361 7.35 -8.42 12.94
N ILE A 362 7.04 -7.25 13.48
CA ILE A 362 8.03 -6.36 14.09
C ILE A 362 7.85 -6.22 15.59
N ASN A 363 8.88 -5.68 16.24
CA ASN A 363 8.95 -5.45 17.69
C ASN A 363 8.87 -6.73 18.53
N CYS A 364 9.33 -7.86 17.99
CA CYS A 364 9.49 -9.09 18.74
C CYS A 364 10.71 -9.01 19.64
N ARG A 365 10.60 -9.52 20.88
CA ARG A 365 11.75 -9.76 21.75
C ARG A 365 12.35 -11.14 21.42
N GLU A 366 13.53 -11.43 21.96
CA GLU A 366 14.18 -12.73 21.72
C GLU A 366 13.29 -13.91 22.15
N GLU A 367 12.60 -13.78 23.28
CA GLU A 367 11.67 -14.79 23.82
C GLU A 367 10.43 -15.04 22.94
N ASP A 368 10.05 -14.07 22.09
CA ASP A 368 8.87 -14.15 21.20
C ASP A 368 9.19 -14.85 19.87
N LEU A 369 10.48 -14.96 19.51
CA LEU A 369 10.92 -15.37 18.17
C LEU A 369 10.49 -16.80 17.82
N GLU A 370 10.59 -17.74 18.77
CA GLU A 370 10.25 -19.15 18.52
C GLU A 370 8.77 -19.30 18.13
N ALA A 371 7.88 -18.65 18.87
CA ALA A 371 6.44 -18.68 18.60
C ALA A 371 6.09 -18.06 17.23
N VAL A 372 6.68 -16.92 16.89
CA VAL A 372 6.44 -16.24 15.61
C VAL A 372 7.02 -17.05 14.44
N LEU A 373 8.21 -17.62 14.58
CA LEU A 373 8.83 -18.47 13.56
C LEU A 373 8.01 -19.74 13.31
N HIS A 374 7.48 -20.35 14.37
CA HIS A 374 6.62 -21.53 14.26
C HIS A 374 5.33 -21.23 13.49
N VAL A 375 4.62 -20.16 13.86
CA VAL A 375 3.37 -19.76 13.17
C VAL A 375 3.62 -19.41 11.69
N THR A 376 4.82 -18.96 11.35
CA THR A 376 5.20 -18.54 9.99
C THR A 376 6.09 -19.58 9.27
N GLU A 377 6.07 -20.85 9.67
CA GLU A 377 6.97 -21.89 9.12
C GLU A 377 6.78 -22.17 7.61
N ASP A 378 5.56 -21.93 7.09
CA ASP A 378 5.22 -22.05 5.66
C ASP A 378 5.75 -20.89 4.79
N SER A 379 6.64 -20.06 5.34
CA SER A 379 7.34 -19.03 4.56
C SER A 379 8.18 -19.66 3.44
N ALA A 380 8.26 -18.96 2.31
CA ALA A 380 9.09 -19.35 1.16
C ALA A 380 10.53 -19.70 1.57
N LYS A 381 11.05 -20.80 1.02
CA LYS A 381 12.38 -21.35 1.33
C LYS A 381 13.39 -21.10 0.20
N THR A 382 12.91 -20.72 -0.96
CA THR A 382 13.73 -20.49 -2.15
C THR A 382 13.35 -19.16 -2.80
N ILE A 383 14.27 -18.59 -3.59
CA ILE A 383 13.99 -17.38 -4.39
C ILE A 383 12.84 -17.60 -5.38
N PHE A 384 12.67 -18.81 -5.87
CA PHE A 384 11.56 -19.14 -6.77
C PHE A 384 10.21 -19.05 -6.05
N GLU A 385 10.12 -19.54 -4.82
CA GLU A 385 8.91 -19.48 -3.99
C GLU A 385 8.56 -18.04 -3.57
N GLU A 386 9.52 -17.12 -3.55
CA GLU A 386 9.31 -15.68 -3.35
C GLU A 386 8.78 -14.96 -4.60
N SER A 387 8.44 -15.69 -5.64
CA SER A 387 7.89 -15.09 -6.86
C SER A 387 6.53 -14.44 -6.59
N VAL A 388 6.40 -13.18 -7.01
CA VAL A 388 5.13 -12.43 -6.94
C VAL A 388 4.19 -12.93 -8.02
N ALA A 389 3.00 -13.36 -7.62
CA ALA A 389 1.99 -13.89 -8.52
C ALA A 389 0.63 -13.21 -8.31
N CYS A 390 -0.11 -12.93 -9.38
CA CYS A 390 -1.48 -12.49 -9.20
C CYS A 390 -2.39 -13.67 -8.82
N ILE A 391 -3.52 -13.36 -8.17
CA ILE A 391 -4.51 -14.34 -7.69
C ILE A 391 -5.03 -15.32 -8.77
N GLY A 392 -4.75 -15.03 -10.04
CA GLY A 392 -5.04 -15.92 -11.15
C GLY A 392 -6.44 -15.79 -11.75
N ALA A 393 -6.61 -16.47 -12.89
CA ALA A 393 -7.82 -16.38 -13.72
C ALA A 393 -9.05 -17.08 -13.12
N HIS A 394 -8.87 -17.92 -12.10
CA HIS A 394 -10.01 -18.55 -11.39
C HIS A 394 -10.87 -17.52 -10.67
N VAL A 395 -10.25 -16.46 -10.19
CA VAL A 395 -10.86 -15.44 -9.33
C VAL A 395 -11.04 -14.13 -10.09
N CYS A 396 -10.01 -13.71 -10.84
CA CYS A 396 -9.98 -12.41 -11.47
C CYS A 396 -10.74 -12.40 -12.79
N GLN A 397 -11.74 -11.52 -12.91
CA GLN A 397 -12.51 -11.34 -14.17
C GLN A 397 -11.67 -10.75 -15.32
N PRO A 398 -10.81 -9.73 -15.11
CA PRO A 398 -10.24 -8.97 -16.22
C PRO A 398 -9.02 -9.60 -16.86
N VAL A 399 -8.49 -10.72 -16.37
CA VAL A 399 -7.18 -11.19 -16.82
C VAL A 399 -7.23 -12.60 -17.38
N SER A 400 -6.81 -12.71 -18.63
CA SER A 400 -6.57 -13.97 -19.30
C SER A 400 -5.20 -14.57 -18.98
N TYR A 401 -4.31 -13.81 -18.31
CA TYR A 401 -2.92 -14.19 -18.10
C TYR A 401 -2.45 -13.85 -16.69
N THR A 402 -1.80 -14.80 -16.07
CA THR A 402 -1.11 -14.66 -14.80
C THR A 402 0.20 -13.90 -15.04
N HIS A 403 0.43 -12.82 -14.33
CA HIS A 403 1.71 -12.16 -14.31
C HIS A 403 2.54 -12.77 -13.18
N LEU A 404 3.47 -13.64 -13.53
CA LEU A 404 4.51 -14.11 -12.65
C LEU A 404 5.68 -13.14 -12.70
N THR A 405 6.11 -12.66 -11.55
CA THR A 405 7.32 -11.85 -11.44
C THR A 405 8.27 -12.53 -10.47
N LEU A 406 9.42 -12.91 -10.96
CA LEU A 406 10.49 -13.41 -10.09
C LEU A 406 10.95 -12.30 -9.14
N PRO A 407 11.32 -12.63 -7.90
CA PRO A 407 11.95 -11.70 -7.01
C PRO A 407 13.31 -11.33 -7.59
N THR A 408 13.39 -10.15 -8.17
CA THR A 408 14.65 -9.61 -8.68
C THR A 408 14.91 -8.31 -7.95
N THR A 409 15.98 -8.27 -7.21
CA THR A 409 16.56 -7.04 -6.67
C THR A 409 17.07 -6.13 -7.80
N GLU A 410 17.23 -6.68 -8.98
CA GLU A 410 17.69 -6.00 -10.20
C GLU A 410 16.60 -6.06 -11.27
N ARG A 411 15.61 -5.22 -11.16
CA ARG A 411 14.79 -4.88 -12.29
C ARG A 411 15.23 -3.56 -12.85
N VAL A 412 15.96 -3.70 -13.89
CA VAL A 412 16.27 -2.64 -14.85
C VAL A 412 14.97 -1.97 -15.35
#